data_3dce8d7f96f73eb3d334fe88c8df966c
#
_entry.id   3dce8d7f96f73eb3d334fe88c8df966c
#
_cell.length_a   1.000
_cell.length_b   1.000
_cell.length_c   1.000
_cell.angle_alpha   90.00
_cell.angle_beta   90.00
_cell.angle_gamma   90.00
#
_symmetry.space_group_name_H-M   'P 1'
#
loop_
_entity.id
_entity.type
_entity.pdbx_description
1 polymer ?
#
loop_
_entity_poly.entity_id
_entity_poly.type
_entity_poly.pdbx_seq_one_letter_code
_entity_poly.pdbx_strand_id
1 'polypeptide(L)'
;ADFIQNISDYDRKMLTELQETKNQIAEEEKTLQAQQDSLVSLQTSLDKKQSDLEAKAAATSTDLATFQAQLAALRAQEAAELEAKRQQELQQQQQQKSDKPSSGDGNSTVTPTPPTTPDSGGDIIQGGGSDATHDELTTFAALLDCEHIHDYNSMLAVATVIMNRVESPLFPNSIHGVIYATGQFEPVWSGRLDSVLNSGPSSLALQVAQDAVNGARLSSVIDCYYFLYAGATDRPGVNVGGNLFFQSW
;
A
#
# COMPACT_ATOMS: atom_id res chain seq x y z
N ALA A 1 28.74 -79.77 -24.81
CA ALA A 1 27.34 -79.42 -24.96
C ALA A 1 26.97 -78.20 -24.10
N ASP A 2 27.41 -78.14 -22.84
CA ASP A 2 26.99 -77.09 -21.86
C ASP A 2 27.51 -75.69 -22.18
N PHE A 3 28.67 -75.54 -22.80
CA PHE A 3 29.24 -74.25 -23.16
C PHE A 3 28.43 -73.55 -24.26
N ILE A 4 27.98 -74.24 -25.28
CA ILE A 4 27.15 -73.72 -26.37
C ILE A 4 25.76 -73.34 -25.82
N GLN A 5 25.21 -74.13 -24.91
CA GLN A 5 23.97 -73.88 -24.25
C GLN A 5 24.04 -72.56 -23.43
N ASN A 6 25.07 -72.38 -22.63
CA ASN A 6 25.28 -71.18 -21.82
C ASN A 6 25.42 -69.92 -22.68
N ILE A 7 26.11 -69.98 -23.82
CA ILE A 7 26.19 -68.84 -24.77
C ILE A 7 24.83 -68.55 -25.34
N SER A 8 24.05 -69.54 -25.78
CA SER A 8 22.70 -69.32 -26.32
C SER A 8 21.76 -68.76 -25.30
N ASP A 9 21.82 -69.14 -24.04
CA ASP A 9 20.98 -68.58 -22.98
C ASP A 9 21.40 -67.15 -22.62
N TYR A 10 22.72 -66.87 -22.63
CA TYR A 10 23.19 -65.47 -22.48
C TYR A 10 22.75 -64.59 -23.61
N ASP A 11 22.86 -65.01 -24.88
CA ASP A 11 22.40 -64.21 -26.01
C ASP A 11 20.90 -63.98 -25.98
N ARG A 12 20.08 -64.94 -25.57
CA ARG A 12 18.64 -64.74 -25.39
C ARG A 12 18.35 -63.71 -24.31
N LYS A 13 19.04 -63.78 -23.19
CA LYS A 13 18.88 -62.81 -22.10
C LYS A 13 19.24 -61.42 -22.55
N MET A 14 20.37 -61.25 -23.23
CA MET A 14 20.77 -59.97 -23.81
C MET A 14 19.77 -59.42 -24.80
N LEU A 15 19.19 -60.28 -25.67
CA LEU A 15 18.14 -59.85 -26.61
C LEU A 15 16.85 -59.39 -25.89
N THR A 16 16.49 -60.08 -24.81
CA THR A 16 15.32 -59.68 -24.01
C THR A 16 15.55 -58.35 -23.32
N GLU A 17 16.70 -58.16 -22.66
CA GLU A 17 17.08 -56.88 -22.00
C GLU A 17 17.17 -55.74 -23.03
N LEU A 18 17.67 -55.98 -24.24
CA LEU A 18 17.71 -54.99 -25.29
C LEU A 18 16.29 -54.60 -25.74
N GLN A 19 15.39 -55.56 -25.87
CA GLN A 19 13.99 -55.29 -26.25
C GLN A 19 13.25 -54.53 -25.16
N GLU A 20 13.46 -54.85 -23.89
CA GLU A 20 12.89 -54.15 -22.75
C GLU A 20 13.40 -52.71 -22.69
N THR A 21 14.71 -52.50 -22.84
CA THR A 21 15.30 -51.16 -22.90
C THR A 21 14.76 -50.34 -24.05
N LYS A 22 14.60 -50.92 -25.23
CA LYS A 22 13.99 -50.27 -26.40
C LYS A 22 12.55 -49.82 -26.14
N ASN A 23 11.77 -50.68 -25.47
CA ASN A 23 10.38 -50.35 -25.10
C ASN A 23 10.32 -49.23 -24.06
N GLN A 24 11.23 -49.23 -23.06
CA GLN A 24 11.36 -48.15 -22.08
C GLN A 24 11.69 -46.82 -22.73
N ILE A 25 12.68 -46.80 -23.62
CA ILE A 25 13.03 -45.57 -24.37
C ILE A 25 11.84 -45.06 -25.17
N ALA A 26 11.06 -45.89 -25.84
CA ALA A 26 9.89 -45.47 -26.60
C ALA A 26 8.79 -44.87 -25.71
N GLU A 27 8.57 -45.40 -24.51
CA GLU A 27 7.62 -44.84 -23.55
C GLU A 27 8.14 -43.52 -22.94
N GLU A 28 9.45 -43.43 -22.66
CA GLU A 28 10.06 -42.16 -22.18
C GLU A 28 9.98 -41.07 -23.25
N GLU A 29 10.25 -41.38 -24.52
CA GLU A 29 10.11 -40.45 -25.65
C GLU A 29 8.66 -39.90 -25.76
N LYS A 30 7.67 -40.78 -25.65
CA LYS A 30 6.27 -40.38 -25.68
C LYS A 30 5.89 -39.51 -24.51
N THR A 31 6.38 -39.80 -23.32
CA THR A 31 6.18 -38.99 -22.10
C THR A 31 6.81 -37.61 -22.25
N LEU A 32 8.02 -37.57 -22.77
CA LEU A 32 8.75 -36.31 -23.01
C LEU A 32 8.02 -35.44 -24.04
N GLN A 33 7.50 -36.02 -25.11
CA GLN A 33 6.69 -35.30 -26.11
C GLN A 33 5.43 -34.70 -25.48
N ALA A 34 4.70 -35.46 -24.65
CA ALA A 34 3.52 -34.95 -23.95
C ALA A 34 3.84 -33.81 -22.97
N GLN A 35 5.00 -33.88 -22.31
CA GLN A 35 5.48 -32.79 -21.45
C GLN A 35 5.83 -31.52 -22.25
N GLN A 36 6.47 -31.68 -23.42
CA GLN A 36 6.77 -30.55 -24.30
C GLN A 36 5.49 -29.88 -24.80
N ASP A 37 4.48 -30.64 -25.22
CA ASP A 37 3.20 -30.09 -25.69
C ASP A 37 2.47 -29.35 -24.55
N SER A 38 2.53 -29.87 -23.32
CA SER A 38 2.01 -29.20 -22.11
C SER A 38 2.73 -27.89 -21.83
N LEU A 39 4.04 -27.85 -21.93
CA LEU A 39 4.85 -26.63 -21.71
C LEU A 39 4.51 -25.56 -22.75
N VAL A 40 4.36 -25.91 -24.03
CA VAL A 40 3.97 -24.96 -25.08
C VAL A 40 2.58 -24.40 -24.84
N SER A 41 1.64 -25.23 -24.40
CA SER A 41 0.28 -24.79 -24.02
C SER A 41 0.30 -23.83 -22.83
N LEU A 42 1.11 -24.13 -21.80
CA LEU A 42 1.26 -23.27 -20.64
C LEU A 42 1.90 -21.94 -21.00
N GLN A 43 2.93 -21.94 -21.85
CA GLN A 43 3.57 -20.72 -22.34
C GLN A 43 2.56 -19.82 -23.07
N THR A 44 1.77 -20.38 -23.99
CA THR A 44 0.74 -19.65 -24.72
C THR A 44 -0.31 -19.03 -23.77
N SER A 45 -0.69 -19.78 -22.73
CA SER A 45 -1.63 -19.29 -21.72
C SER A 45 -1.05 -18.15 -20.89
N LEU A 46 0.24 -18.23 -20.57
CA LEU A 46 0.97 -17.19 -19.84
C LEU A 46 1.07 -15.89 -20.66
N ASP A 47 1.47 -16.00 -21.93
CA ASP A 47 1.58 -14.87 -22.84
C ASP A 47 0.25 -14.14 -23.00
N LYS A 48 -0.85 -14.90 -23.09
CA LYS A 48 -2.20 -14.34 -23.15
C LYS A 48 -2.56 -13.58 -21.87
N LYS A 49 -2.29 -14.18 -20.70
CA LYS A 49 -2.56 -13.52 -19.42
C LYS A 49 -1.74 -12.25 -19.24
N GLN A 50 -0.48 -12.26 -19.68
CA GLN A 50 0.37 -11.09 -19.65
C GLN A 50 -0.23 -9.96 -20.51
N SER A 51 -0.62 -10.25 -21.74
CA SER A 51 -1.26 -9.27 -22.63
C SER A 51 -2.57 -8.72 -22.04
N ASP A 52 -3.40 -9.59 -21.44
CA ASP A 52 -4.65 -9.18 -20.81
C ASP A 52 -4.39 -8.24 -19.58
N LEU A 53 -3.33 -8.53 -18.81
CA LEU A 53 -2.93 -7.69 -17.69
C LEU A 53 -2.39 -6.34 -18.14
N GLU A 54 -1.56 -6.30 -19.18
CA GLU A 54 -1.05 -5.05 -19.77
C GLU A 54 -2.19 -4.17 -20.29
N ALA A 55 -3.18 -4.76 -20.97
CA ALA A 55 -4.35 -4.03 -21.43
C ALA A 55 -5.20 -3.45 -20.28
N LYS A 56 -5.39 -4.21 -19.19
CA LYS A 56 -6.08 -3.74 -18.00
C LYS A 56 -5.31 -2.63 -17.29
N ALA A 57 -4.00 -2.76 -17.16
CA ALA A 57 -3.15 -1.74 -16.58
C ALA A 57 -3.23 -0.41 -17.36
N ALA A 58 -3.19 -0.47 -18.69
CA ALA A 58 -3.34 0.70 -19.55
C ALA A 58 -4.72 1.36 -19.38
N ALA A 59 -5.80 0.57 -19.35
CA ALA A 59 -7.16 1.09 -19.12
C ALA A 59 -7.28 1.78 -17.75
N THR A 60 -6.79 1.13 -16.68
CA THR A 60 -6.81 1.68 -15.32
C THR A 60 -6.01 2.98 -15.22
N SER A 61 -4.86 3.07 -15.90
CA SER A 61 -4.05 4.30 -15.96
C SER A 61 -4.80 5.44 -16.61
N THR A 62 -5.56 5.17 -17.69
CA THR A 62 -6.38 6.17 -18.37
C THR A 62 -7.53 6.67 -17.50
N ASP A 63 -8.20 5.75 -16.81
CA ASP A 63 -9.28 6.09 -15.87
C ASP A 63 -8.75 6.96 -14.72
N LEU A 64 -7.59 6.59 -14.16
CA LEU A 64 -6.93 7.36 -13.09
C LEU A 64 -6.62 8.79 -13.53
N ALA A 65 -6.05 8.96 -14.72
CA ALA A 65 -5.76 10.29 -15.26
C ALA A 65 -7.05 11.14 -15.43
N THR A 66 -8.14 10.50 -15.86
CA THR A 66 -9.44 11.15 -15.99
C THR A 66 -10.00 11.58 -14.64
N PHE A 67 -9.95 10.73 -13.62
CA PHE A 67 -10.39 11.06 -12.27
C PHE A 67 -9.53 12.15 -11.63
N GLN A 68 -8.23 12.13 -11.83
CA GLN A 68 -7.33 13.19 -11.34
C GLN A 68 -7.67 14.55 -11.98
N ALA A 69 -7.96 14.58 -13.28
CA ALA A 69 -8.39 15.81 -13.95
C ALA A 69 -9.74 16.33 -13.43
N GLN A 70 -10.69 15.44 -13.17
CA GLN A 70 -11.99 15.80 -12.58
C GLN A 70 -11.82 16.35 -11.15
N LEU A 71 -10.98 15.73 -10.34
CA LEU A 71 -10.69 16.16 -8.98
C LEU A 71 -10.01 17.53 -8.95
N ALA A 72 -9.07 17.78 -9.86
CA ALA A 72 -8.42 19.07 -10.00
C ALA A 72 -9.43 20.17 -10.40
N ALA A 73 -10.34 19.87 -11.32
CA ALA A 73 -11.40 20.79 -11.72
C ALA A 73 -12.37 21.13 -10.56
N LEU A 74 -12.75 20.11 -9.78
CA LEU A 74 -13.63 20.30 -8.62
C LEU A 74 -12.96 21.16 -7.53
N ARG A 75 -11.69 20.90 -7.22
CA ARG A 75 -10.92 21.71 -6.27
C ARG A 75 -10.76 23.16 -6.72
N ALA A 76 -10.60 23.39 -8.02
CA ALA A 76 -10.56 24.75 -8.58
C ALA A 76 -11.91 25.47 -8.44
N GLN A 77 -13.03 24.77 -8.60
CA GLN A 77 -14.37 25.33 -8.38
C GLN A 77 -14.61 25.70 -6.92
N GLU A 78 -14.27 24.80 -5.98
CA GLU A 78 -14.39 25.06 -4.55
C GLU A 78 -13.54 26.27 -4.11
N ALA A 79 -12.30 26.36 -4.60
CA ALA A 79 -11.42 27.50 -4.32
C ALA A 79 -12.01 28.82 -4.84
N ALA A 80 -12.55 28.83 -6.04
CA ALA A 80 -13.20 30.01 -6.63
C ALA A 80 -14.47 30.44 -5.85
N GLU A 81 -15.27 29.46 -5.41
CA GLU A 81 -16.47 29.75 -4.60
C GLU A 81 -16.09 30.29 -3.22
N LEU A 82 -15.07 29.75 -2.58
CA LEU A 82 -14.58 30.24 -1.29
C LEU A 82 -14.04 31.67 -1.40
N GLU A 83 -13.31 31.96 -2.48
CA GLU A 83 -12.79 33.29 -2.73
C GLU A 83 -13.91 34.31 -3.02
N ALA A 84 -14.94 33.91 -3.76
CA ALA A 84 -16.11 34.73 -3.99
C ALA A 84 -16.88 35.05 -2.68
N LYS A 85 -17.06 34.06 -1.81
CA LYS A 85 -17.66 34.27 -0.47
C LYS A 85 -16.81 35.22 0.39
N ARG A 86 -15.52 35.07 0.39
CA ARG A 86 -14.59 35.94 1.11
C ARG A 86 -14.65 37.38 0.62
N GLN A 87 -14.77 37.60 -0.68
CA GLN A 87 -14.91 38.94 -1.25
C GLN A 87 -16.26 39.57 -0.87
N GLN A 88 -17.34 38.79 -0.87
CA GLN A 88 -18.66 39.29 -0.42
C GLN A 88 -18.65 39.69 1.06
N GLU A 89 -18.04 38.92 1.93
CA GLU A 89 -17.90 39.26 3.35
C GLU A 89 -17.07 40.52 3.58
N LEU A 90 -15.99 40.70 2.83
CA LEU A 90 -15.16 41.91 2.88
C LEU A 90 -15.97 43.16 2.42
N GLN A 91 -16.79 43.03 1.40
CA GLN A 91 -17.65 44.13 0.93
C GLN A 91 -18.73 44.47 1.96
N GLN A 92 -19.34 43.48 2.62
CA GLN A 92 -20.33 43.70 3.69
C GLN A 92 -19.69 44.38 4.91
N GLN A 93 -18.48 44.01 5.29
CA GLN A 93 -17.75 44.66 6.40
C GLN A 93 -17.38 46.12 6.08
N GLN A 94 -17.05 46.41 4.82
CA GLN A 94 -16.77 47.80 4.41
C GLN A 94 -18.03 48.68 4.40
N GLN A 95 -19.18 48.15 4.05
CA GLN A 95 -20.46 48.86 4.09
C GLN A 95 -20.93 49.14 5.54
N GLN A 96 -20.70 48.21 6.47
CA GLN A 96 -21.00 48.37 7.91
C GLN A 96 -20.09 49.39 8.62
N LYS A 97 -18.88 49.63 8.12
CA LYS A 97 -17.93 50.59 8.69
C LYS A 97 -18.23 52.05 8.26
N SER A 98 -19.03 52.27 7.24
CA SER A 98 -19.39 53.60 6.78
C SER A 98 -20.57 54.25 7.55
N ASP A 99 -21.31 53.48 8.36
CA ASP A 99 -22.53 53.94 9.02
C ASP A 99 -22.44 54.05 10.57
N LYS A 100 -21.24 54.19 11.17
CA LYS A 100 -21.12 54.36 12.63
C LYS A 100 -20.30 55.58 12.99
N PRO A 101 -20.92 56.58 13.70
CA PRO A 101 -20.16 57.68 14.26
C PRO A 101 -19.34 57.23 15.48
N SER A 102 -18.18 57.85 15.58
CA SER A 102 -17.15 57.66 16.59
C SER A 102 -17.70 57.95 18.00
N SER A 103 -17.44 57.04 18.94
CA SER A 103 -17.24 57.38 20.37
C SER A 103 -16.52 56.22 21.09
N GLY A 104 -15.39 56.47 21.59
CA GLY A 104 -14.66 56.35 22.82
C GLY A 104 -14.57 55.02 23.57
N ASP A 105 -13.33 54.60 23.70
CA ASP A 105 -12.63 54.09 24.92
C ASP A 105 -13.19 52.87 25.67
N GLY A 106 -12.26 51.89 25.92
CA GLY A 106 -12.50 50.78 26.84
C GLY A 106 -11.66 49.53 26.58
N ASN A 107 -10.46 49.56 27.06
CA ASN A 107 -9.56 48.40 27.20
C ASN A 107 -10.25 47.23 27.94
N SER A 108 -10.31 46.03 27.33
CA SER A 108 -10.40 44.77 28.06
C SER A 108 -9.88 43.60 27.19
N THR A 109 -8.71 43.17 27.57
CA THR A 109 -8.04 41.93 27.12
C THR A 109 -8.86 40.75 27.65
N VAL A 110 -9.55 40.04 26.78
CA VAL A 110 -10.04 38.69 27.04
C VAL A 110 -9.62 37.84 25.85
N THR A 111 -8.62 37.00 26.13
CA THR A 111 -8.20 35.92 25.25
C THR A 111 -9.32 34.87 25.18
N PRO A 112 -9.94 34.61 24.05
CA PRO A 112 -10.81 33.44 23.92
C PRO A 112 -9.95 32.20 23.76
N THR A 113 -10.05 31.28 24.72
CA THR A 113 -9.63 29.90 24.57
C THR A 113 -10.43 29.28 23.43
N PRO A 114 -9.78 28.67 22.41
CA PRO A 114 -10.50 27.98 21.35
C PRO A 114 -11.18 26.75 21.92
N PRO A 115 -12.39 26.42 21.46
CA PRO A 115 -13.03 25.16 21.81
C PRO A 115 -12.23 24.01 21.22
N THR A 116 -11.98 23.00 22.03
CA THR A 116 -11.45 21.69 21.64
C THR A 116 -12.34 21.09 20.56
N THR A 117 -11.94 21.19 19.32
CA THR A 117 -12.49 20.38 18.23
C THR A 117 -11.87 18.99 18.31
N PRO A 118 -12.67 17.91 18.27
CA PRO A 118 -12.14 16.58 18.15
C PRO A 118 -11.66 16.37 16.73
N ASP A 119 -10.48 15.77 16.64
CA ASP A 119 -9.91 15.10 15.45
C ASP A 119 -9.68 16.00 14.22
N SER A 120 -8.60 16.76 14.27
CA SER A 120 -8.02 17.38 13.07
C SER A 120 -6.77 16.59 12.67
N GLY A 121 -6.94 15.61 11.80
CA GLY A 121 -5.84 15.13 11.00
C GLY A 121 -5.10 16.33 10.39
N GLY A 122 -3.80 16.46 10.67
CA GLY A 122 -2.99 17.57 10.18
C GLY A 122 -3.02 17.70 8.65
N ASP A 123 -2.42 18.75 8.12
CA ASP A 123 -2.28 18.95 6.67
C ASP A 123 -1.41 17.84 6.06
N ILE A 124 -1.74 17.48 4.82
CA ILE A 124 -0.90 16.58 4.02
C ILE A 124 0.27 17.41 3.47
N ILE A 125 1.48 17.00 3.84
CA ILE A 125 2.73 17.65 3.39
C ILE A 125 3.55 16.69 2.55
N GLN A 126 4.49 17.23 1.75
CA GLN A 126 5.40 16.44 0.94
C GLN A 126 6.70 16.19 1.72
N GLY A 127 7.02 14.93 1.96
CA GLY A 127 8.29 14.46 2.52
C GLY A 127 9.19 13.80 1.46
N GLY A 128 10.16 13.02 1.88
CA GLY A 128 10.98 12.18 1.01
C GLY A 128 10.17 11.04 0.39
N GLY A 129 10.36 10.80 -0.92
CA GLY A 129 9.87 9.59 -1.58
C GLY A 129 10.83 8.42 -1.38
N SER A 130 10.35 7.21 -1.58
CA SER A 130 11.14 5.98 -1.53
C SER A 130 10.82 5.10 -2.74
N ASP A 131 11.80 4.40 -3.25
CA ASP A 131 11.56 3.35 -4.24
C ASP A 131 10.97 2.13 -3.52
N ALA A 132 9.81 1.69 -3.97
CA ALA A 132 9.17 0.47 -3.47
C ALA A 132 8.85 -0.46 -4.64
N THR A 133 9.09 -1.75 -4.44
CA THR A 133 8.65 -2.79 -5.37
C THR A 133 7.14 -2.94 -5.32
N HIS A 134 6.56 -3.56 -6.35
CA HIS A 134 5.12 -3.87 -6.35
C HIS A 134 4.70 -4.72 -5.13
N ASP A 135 5.52 -5.68 -4.73
CA ASP A 135 5.25 -6.54 -3.58
C ASP A 135 5.33 -5.77 -2.25
N GLU A 136 6.28 -4.85 -2.11
CA GLU A 136 6.38 -3.98 -0.93
C GLU A 136 5.19 -3.04 -0.83
N LEU A 137 4.75 -2.46 -1.95
CA LEU A 137 3.57 -1.60 -1.99
C LEU A 137 2.30 -2.35 -1.59
N THR A 138 2.12 -3.58 -2.11
CA THR A 138 0.99 -4.44 -1.78
C THR A 138 1.01 -4.84 -0.30
N THR A 139 2.18 -5.19 0.23
CA THR A 139 2.37 -5.52 1.66
C THR A 139 2.10 -4.31 2.54
N PHE A 140 2.55 -3.12 2.14
CA PHE A 140 2.31 -1.88 2.85
C PHE A 140 0.80 -1.56 2.92
N ALA A 141 0.11 -1.62 1.78
CA ALA A 141 -1.33 -1.42 1.71
C ALA A 141 -2.10 -2.44 2.56
N ALA A 142 -1.70 -3.72 2.51
CA ALA A 142 -2.33 -4.76 3.31
C ALA A 142 -2.16 -4.52 4.82
N LEU A 143 -1.01 -3.98 5.26
CA LEU A 143 -0.82 -3.61 6.66
C LEU A 143 -1.73 -2.45 7.05
N LEU A 144 -1.86 -1.40 6.22
CA LEU A 144 -2.75 -0.26 6.49
C LEU A 144 -4.21 -0.71 6.64
N ASP A 145 -4.68 -1.64 5.82
CA ASP A 145 -6.01 -2.24 5.96
C ASP A 145 -6.18 -3.04 7.25
N CYS A 146 -5.11 -3.64 7.76
CA CYS A 146 -5.15 -4.38 9.02
C CYS A 146 -5.37 -3.49 10.25
N GLU A 147 -5.03 -2.21 10.19
CA GLU A 147 -5.14 -1.30 11.35
C GLU A 147 -6.57 -0.83 11.63
N HIS A 148 -7.59 -1.40 10.96
CA HIS A 148 -9.03 -1.12 11.13
C HIS A 148 -9.41 0.36 10.95
N ILE A 149 -8.62 1.09 10.21
CA ILE A 149 -8.80 2.51 9.91
C ILE A 149 -9.37 2.60 8.50
N HIS A 150 -10.45 3.37 8.33
CA HIS A 150 -11.18 3.42 7.05
C HIS A 150 -11.25 4.82 6.44
N ASP A 151 -10.37 5.74 6.88
CA ASP A 151 -10.24 7.06 6.29
C ASP A 151 -8.79 7.35 5.87
N TYR A 152 -8.64 8.21 4.87
CA TYR A 152 -7.36 8.52 4.24
C TYR A 152 -6.33 9.08 5.24
N ASN A 153 -6.72 10.07 6.06
CA ASN A 153 -5.78 10.75 6.96
C ASN A 153 -5.27 9.83 8.08
N SER A 154 -6.15 9.00 8.62
CA SER A 154 -5.78 8.04 9.66
C SER A 154 -4.86 6.95 9.12
N MET A 155 -5.12 6.44 7.91
CA MET A 155 -4.19 5.52 7.23
C MET A 155 -2.86 6.22 6.91
N LEU A 156 -2.89 7.48 6.46
CA LEU A 156 -1.67 8.24 6.15
C LEU A 156 -0.86 8.53 7.42
N ALA A 157 -1.48 8.68 8.58
CA ALA A 157 -0.78 8.82 9.85
C ALA A 157 0.09 7.57 10.16
N VAL A 158 -0.50 6.37 10.02
CA VAL A 158 0.24 5.10 10.18
C VAL A 158 1.33 4.99 9.11
N ALA A 159 0.99 5.29 7.85
CA ALA A 159 1.95 5.27 6.75
C ALA A 159 3.12 6.25 7.00
N THR A 160 2.86 7.43 7.54
CA THR A 160 3.88 8.41 7.90
C THR A 160 4.89 7.83 8.90
N VAL A 161 4.41 7.15 9.96
CA VAL A 161 5.29 6.49 10.94
C VAL A 161 6.14 5.40 10.29
N ILE A 162 5.57 4.58 9.42
CA ILE A 162 6.32 3.53 8.71
C ILE A 162 7.41 4.15 7.84
N MET A 163 7.10 5.18 7.08
CA MET A 163 8.08 5.86 6.22
C MET A 163 9.15 6.59 7.03
N ASN A 164 8.80 7.24 8.15
CA ASN A 164 9.77 7.82 9.08
C ASN A 164 10.76 6.77 9.60
N ARG A 165 10.29 5.55 9.87
CA ARG A 165 11.16 4.44 10.28
C ARG A 165 12.09 4.01 9.15
N VAL A 166 11.59 3.89 7.92
CA VAL A 166 12.39 3.54 6.73
C VAL A 166 13.53 4.56 6.51
N GLU A 167 13.25 5.84 6.72
CA GLU A 167 14.20 6.94 6.56
C GLU A 167 15.17 7.09 7.76
N SER A 168 14.85 6.48 8.89
CA SER A 168 15.65 6.60 10.11
C SER A 168 16.74 5.52 10.21
N PRO A 169 17.98 5.87 10.55
CA PRO A 169 19.05 4.89 10.75
C PRO A 169 18.84 3.96 11.96
N LEU A 170 17.82 4.19 12.77
CA LEU A 170 17.48 3.38 13.95
C LEU A 170 16.61 2.17 13.60
N PHE A 171 16.08 2.10 12.39
CA PHE A 171 15.16 1.08 11.92
C PHE A 171 15.66 0.44 10.61
N PRO A 172 15.08 -0.67 10.17
CA PRO A 172 15.35 -1.21 8.84
C PRO A 172 15.06 -0.19 7.74
N ASN A 173 15.92 -0.14 6.71
CA ASN A 173 15.86 0.83 5.61
C ASN A 173 14.96 0.39 4.44
N SER A 174 13.97 -0.46 4.68
CA SER A 174 12.98 -0.86 3.68
C SER A 174 11.61 -1.01 4.31
N ILE A 175 10.56 -0.84 3.53
CA ILE A 175 9.17 -1.00 3.97
C ILE A 175 8.95 -2.42 4.51
N HIS A 176 9.39 -3.42 3.76
CA HIS A 176 9.32 -4.81 4.20
C HIS A 176 10.06 -5.06 5.52
N GLY A 177 11.29 -4.52 5.64
CA GLY A 177 12.08 -4.66 6.87
C GLY A 177 11.41 -4.03 8.09
N VAL A 178 10.78 -2.87 7.94
CA VAL A 178 10.04 -2.20 9.02
C VAL A 178 8.78 -2.98 9.40
N ILE A 179 8.02 -3.46 8.41
CA ILE A 179 6.76 -4.19 8.66
C ILE A 179 7.02 -5.53 9.36
N TYR A 180 8.00 -6.29 8.89
CA TYR A 180 8.31 -7.63 9.43
C TYR A 180 9.31 -7.61 10.60
N ALA A 181 9.72 -6.43 11.08
CA ALA A 181 10.53 -6.33 12.30
C ALA A 181 9.80 -6.97 13.49
N THR A 182 10.51 -7.80 14.24
CA THR A 182 9.93 -8.61 15.31
C THR A 182 9.17 -7.75 16.32
N GLY A 183 7.90 -8.07 16.54
CA GLY A 183 7.05 -7.45 17.55
C GLY A 183 6.56 -6.03 17.20
N GLN A 184 6.73 -5.56 15.97
CA GLN A 184 6.30 -4.20 15.59
C GLN A 184 4.82 -4.11 15.24
N PHE A 185 4.29 -5.08 14.50
CA PHE A 185 2.91 -5.05 14.02
C PHE A 185 2.19 -6.37 14.33
N GLU A 186 1.11 -6.28 15.11
CA GLU A 186 0.31 -7.44 15.49
C GLU A 186 -0.21 -8.23 14.27
N PRO A 187 -0.67 -7.59 13.18
CA PRO A 187 -1.17 -8.32 12.02
C PRO A 187 -0.17 -9.29 11.37
N VAL A 188 1.13 -9.08 11.58
CA VAL A 188 2.19 -9.93 11.02
C VAL A 188 2.20 -11.31 11.70
N TRP A 189 2.13 -11.38 13.03
CA TRP A 189 2.19 -12.68 13.74
C TRP A 189 0.82 -13.29 14.02
N SER A 190 -0.26 -12.51 13.90
CA SER A 190 -1.63 -13.04 14.05
C SER A 190 -2.16 -13.71 12.77
N GLY A 191 -1.48 -13.53 11.64
CA GLY A 191 -1.90 -14.01 10.33
C GLY A 191 -2.95 -13.12 9.63
N ARG A 192 -3.29 -11.95 10.22
CA ARG A 192 -4.22 -11.00 9.60
C ARG A 192 -3.63 -10.38 8.34
N LEU A 193 -2.34 -10.05 8.36
CA LEU A 193 -1.64 -9.52 7.19
C LEU A 193 -1.72 -10.51 6.02
N ASP A 194 -1.45 -11.80 6.25
CA ASP A 194 -1.55 -12.84 5.23
C ASP A 194 -2.97 -12.99 4.69
N SER A 195 -3.98 -12.85 5.55
CA SER A 195 -5.39 -12.90 5.13
C SER A 195 -5.73 -11.75 4.17
N VAL A 196 -5.28 -10.52 4.47
CA VAL A 196 -5.49 -9.36 3.60
C VAL A 196 -4.69 -9.48 2.30
N LEU A 197 -3.44 -9.96 2.35
CA LEU A 197 -2.64 -10.22 1.16
C LEU A 197 -3.31 -11.22 0.21
N ASN A 198 -3.92 -12.27 0.76
CA ASN A 198 -4.64 -13.28 -0.04
C ASN A 198 -5.96 -12.75 -0.64
N SER A 199 -6.66 -11.85 0.04
CA SER A 199 -7.90 -11.23 -0.46
C SER A 199 -7.67 -10.02 -1.34
N GLY A 200 -6.49 -9.44 -1.29
CA GLY A 200 -6.12 -8.16 -1.86
C GLY A 200 -6.47 -6.98 -0.93
N PRO A 201 -5.56 -6.01 -0.76
CA PRO A 201 -5.84 -4.79 -0.01
C PRO A 201 -6.87 -3.91 -0.71
N SER A 202 -7.55 -3.05 0.06
CA SER A 202 -8.53 -2.11 -0.46
C SER A 202 -7.90 -1.06 -1.39
N SER A 203 -8.71 -0.48 -2.27
CA SER A 203 -8.26 0.59 -3.16
C SER A 203 -7.78 1.83 -2.39
N LEU A 204 -8.41 2.14 -1.26
CA LEU A 204 -8.00 3.24 -0.39
C LEU A 204 -6.61 2.99 0.21
N ALA A 205 -6.38 1.79 0.74
CA ALA A 205 -5.08 1.44 1.31
C ALA A 205 -3.96 1.43 0.26
N LEU A 206 -4.24 0.93 -0.95
CA LEU A 206 -3.30 1.02 -2.09
C LEU A 206 -2.97 2.46 -2.47
N GLN A 207 -3.98 3.34 -2.49
CA GLN A 207 -3.77 4.76 -2.75
C GLN A 207 -2.90 5.40 -1.67
N VAL A 208 -3.23 5.21 -0.38
CA VAL A 208 -2.46 5.78 0.74
C VAL A 208 -1.01 5.26 0.74
N ALA A 209 -0.81 3.97 0.52
CA ALA A 209 0.52 3.37 0.43
C ALA A 209 1.34 3.99 -0.73
N GLN A 210 0.74 4.14 -1.91
CA GLN A 210 1.39 4.76 -3.06
C GLN A 210 1.71 6.24 -2.79
N ASP A 211 0.78 7.00 -2.22
CA ASP A 211 0.99 8.41 -1.90
C ASP A 211 2.11 8.58 -0.85
N ALA A 212 2.15 7.72 0.17
CA ALA A 212 3.20 7.73 1.18
C ALA A 212 4.59 7.39 0.59
N VAL A 213 4.67 6.41 -0.31
CA VAL A 213 5.90 6.08 -1.07
C VAL A 213 6.33 7.26 -1.95
N ASN A 214 5.40 7.97 -2.55
CA ASN A 214 5.65 9.19 -3.33
C ASN A 214 5.98 10.41 -2.46
N GLY A 215 5.98 10.27 -1.13
CA GLY A 215 6.40 11.31 -0.18
C GLY A 215 5.26 12.01 0.57
N ALA A 216 3.99 11.63 0.40
CA ALA A 216 2.93 12.21 1.20
C ALA A 216 3.10 11.85 2.68
N ARG A 217 2.97 12.83 3.57
CA ARG A 217 3.06 12.69 5.02
C ARG A 217 1.93 13.46 5.69
N LEU A 218 1.45 12.97 6.84
CA LEU A 218 0.53 13.72 7.68
C LEU A 218 1.32 14.61 8.65
N SER A 219 1.19 15.94 8.55
CA SER A 219 2.01 16.90 9.27
C SER A 219 1.91 16.77 10.79
N SER A 220 0.74 16.40 11.32
CA SER A 220 0.53 16.25 12.76
C SER A 220 1.35 15.13 13.42
N VAL A 221 1.83 14.15 12.63
CA VAL A 221 2.59 13.00 13.10
C VAL A 221 3.96 12.87 12.42
N ILE A 222 4.44 13.95 11.79
CA ILE A 222 5.67 13.94 10.99
C ILE A 222 6.91 13.48 11.76
N ASP A 223 6.99 13.80 13.05
CA ASP A 223 8.12 13.45 13.92
C ASP A 223 7.86 12.18 14.74
N CYS A 224 6.75 11.46 14.49
CA CYS A 224 6.38 10.28 15.24
C CYS A 224 7.00 9.02 14.65
N TYR A 225 7.49 8.14 15.53
CA TYR A 225 8.04 6.82 15.19
C TYR A 225 7.24 5.66 15.78
N TYR A 226 6.28 5.96 16.64
CA TYR A 226 5.50 4.97 17.37
C TYR A 226 4.03 5.35 17.40
N PHE A 227 3.17 4.34 17.47
CA PHE A 227 1.76 4.53 17.76
C PHE A 227 1.20 3.35 18.54
N LEU A 228 0.12 3.59 19.28
CA LEU A 228 -0.66 2.60 20.00
C LEU A 228 -2.15 2.96 19.88
N TYR A 229 -3.02 2.01 20.13
CA TYR A 229 -4.43 2.31 20.33
C TYR A 229 -4.59 3.31 21.50
N ALA A 230 -5.26 4.43 21.24
CA ALA A 230 -5.34 5.53 22.20
C ALA A 230 -6.01 5.14 23.52
N GLY A 231 -6.94 4.17 23.50
CA GLY A 231 -7.55 3.63 24.72
C GLY A 231 -6.66 2.70 25.56
N ALA A 232 -5.47 2.34 25.08
CA ALA A 232 -4.53 1.45 25.78
C ALA A 232 -3.43 2.20 26.53
N THR A 233 -3.39 3.54 26.49
CA THR A 233 -2.28 4.33 27.06
C THR A 233 -2.73 5.73 27.44
N ASP A 234 -2.14 6.25 28.54
CA ASP A 234 -2.28 7.65 29.00
C ASP A 234 -1.05 8.50 28.58
N ARG A 235 -0.24 8.03 27.63
CA ARG A 235 0.93 8.76 27.16
C ARG A 235 0.54 10.07 26.47
N PRO A 236 1.39 11.11 26.54
CA PRO A 236 1.21 12.28 25.67
C PRO A 236 1.52 11.91 24.21
N GLY A 237 0.71 12.41 23.29
CA GLY A 237 0.86 12.18 21.88
C GLY A 237 -0.26 12.82 21.06
N VAL A 238 -0.25 12.59 19.76
CA VAL A 238 -1.26 13.07 18.83
C VAL A 238 -2.24 11.95 18.53
N ASN A 239 -3.52 12.16 18.79
CA ASN A 239 -4.56 11.18 18.44
C ASN A 239 -5.06 11.42 17.02
N VAL A 240 -4.95 10.38 16.17
CA VAL A 240 -5.51 10.38 14.82
C VAL A 240 -6.19 9.03 14.59
N GLY A 241 -7.46 9.03 14.25
CA GLY A 241 -8.23 7.82 13.94
C GLY A 241 -8.29 6.79 15.06
N GLY A 242 -8.19 7.22 16.33
CA GLY A 242 -8.19 6.33 17.49
C GLY A 242 -6.83 5.73 17.85
N ASN A 243 -5.78 6.06 17.10
CA ASN A 243 -4.39 5.74 17.44
C ASN A 243 -3.68 6.96 18.01
N LEU A 244 -2.91 6.76 19.07
CA LEU A 244 -2.05 7.76 19.67
C LEU A 244 -0.64 7.63 19.13
N PHE A 245 -0.15 8.69 18.47
CA PHE A 245 1.17 8.77 17.85
C PHE A 245 2.15 9.55 18.74
N PHE A 246 3.40 9.07 18.84
CA PHE A 246 4.42 9.68 19.69
C PHE A 246 5.84 9.43 19.15
N GLN A 247 6.79 10.27 19.61
CA GLN A 247 8.16 10.30 19.06
C GLN A 247 9.07 9.21 19.65
N SER A 248 8.95 8.90 20.93
CA SER A 248 9.84 7.96 21.64
C SER A 248 9.11 7.22 22.75
N TRP A 249 9.66 6.07 23.11
CA TRP A 249 9.19 5.26 24.24
C TRP A 249 9.63 5.85 25.59
#